data_6577620cbe74e13e5d95b9a5215df1b1
#
_entry.id   6577620cbe74e13e5d95b9a5215df1b1
#
_cell.length_a   1.000
_cell.length_b   1.000
_cell.length_c   1.000
_cell.angle_alpha   90.00
_cell.angle_beta   90.00
_cell.angle_gamma   90.00
#
_symmetry.space_group_name_H-M   'P 1'
#
loop_
_entity.id
_entity.type
_entity.pdbx_description
1 polymer ?
#
loop_
_entity_poly.entity_id
_entity_poly.type
_entity_poly.pdbx_seq_one_letter_code
_entity_poly.pdbx_strand_id
1 'polypeptide(L)'
;MAPLPQPAFGTATVRCMTMMSAEEAFRRLAIGDRALLAEVADPDGEPGMFRLDERTESLIRVAALVPIDAPQSSYHTAVEAAIRAGATLEDLLAALVAVAGSVGSPRVVSAAPRIALAAGYDVDAALEETEPGGR
;
A
#
# COMPACT_ATOMS: atom_id res chain seq x y z
N MET A 1 -5.77 -33.07 55.09
CA MET A 1 -4.75 -33.14 54.05
C MET A 1 -5.23 -32.25 52.89
N ALA A 2 -4.74 -31.01 52.82
CA ALA A 2 -5.17 -30.05 51.82
C ALA A 2 -4.42 -30.32 50.51
N PRO A 3 -5.08 -30.32 49.33
CA PRO A 3 -4.37 -30.45 48.08
C PRO A 3 -3.53 -29.20 47.81
N LEU A 4 -2.29 -29.40 47.46
CA LEU A 4 -1.37 -28.35 47.04
C LEU A 4 -1.93 -27.57 45.82
N PRO A 5 -1.82 -26.24 45.81
CA PRO A 5 -2.23 -25.49 44.64
C PRO A 5 -1.34 -25.88 43.44
N GLN A 6 -1.97 -26.36 42.42
CA GLN A 6 -1.29 -26.61 41.18
C GLN A 6 -0.82 -25.25 40.58
N PRO A 7 0.43 -25.11 40.18
CA PRO A 7 0.84 -23.94 39.45
C PRO A 7 0.05 -23.89 38.16
N ALA A 8 -0.69 -22.81 37.96
CA ALA A 8 -1.25 -22.48 36.68
C ALA A 8 -0.06 -22.20 35.71
N PHE A 9 0.40 -23.24 35.05
CA PHE A 9 1.23 -23.07 33.89
C PHE A 9 0.33 -22.49 32.79
N GLY A 10 0.19 -21.16 32.83
CA GLY A 10 -0.09 -20.42 31.65
C GLY A 10 1.03 -20.75 30.69
N THR A 11 0.76 -21.67 29.78
CA THR A 11 1.57 -21.83 28.59
C THR A 11 1.47 -20.52 27.82
N ALA A 12 2.25 -19.53 28.23
CA ALA A 12 2.76 -18.55 27.32
C ALA A 12 3.57 -19.39 26.32
N THR A 13 2.91 -19.81 25.26
CA THR A 13 3.59 -20.25 24.07
C THR A 13 4.38 -19.03 23.63
N VAL A 14 5.60 -18.93 24.11
CA VAL A 14 6.62 -18.11 23.52
C VAL A 14 6.73 -18.68 22.11
N ARG A 15 5.94 -18.14 21.20
CA ARG A 15 6.14 -18.32 19.78
C ARG A 15 7.52 -17.75 19.54
N CYS A 16 8.51 -18.62 19.61
CA CYS A 16 9.83 -18.37 19.10
C CYS A 16 9.59 -18.11 17.60
N MET A 17 9.31 -16.85 17.26
CA MET A 17 9.25 -16.42 15.88
C MET A 17 10.66 -16.63 15.36
N THR A 18 10.88 -17.81 14.79
CA THR A 18 12.04 -18.05 13.96
C THR A 18 11.99 -16.95 12.90
N MET A 19 12.90 -15.99 13.00
CA MET A 19 12.98 -14.89 12.05
C MET A 19 13.26 -15.49 10.69
N MET A 20 12.22 -15.63 9.87
CA MET A 20 12.36 -16.14 8.51
C MET A 20 13.23 -15.16 7.72
N SER A 21 14.25 -15.67 7.05
CA SER A 21 15.10 -14.83 6.20
C SER A 21 14.34 -14.37 4.94
N ALA A 22 14.76 -13.26 4.35
CA ALA A 22 14.21 -12.78 3.09
C ALA A 22 14.37 -13.82 1.97
N GLU A 23 15.47 -14.55 1.96
CA GLU A 23 15.74 -15.63 0.99
C GLU A 23 14.70 -16.76 1.10
N GLU A 24 14.39 -17.18 2.31
CA GLU A 24 13.36 -18.21 2.55
C GLU A 24 11.96 -17.69 2.15
N ALA A 25 11.65 -16.42 2.43
CA ALA A 25 10.40 -15.81 2.01
C ALA A 25 10.29 -15.76 0.48
N PHE A 26 11.35 -15.36 -0.22
CA PHE A 26 11.38 -15.37 -1.69
C PHE A 26 11.22 -16.79 -2.26
N ARG A 27 11.88 -17.77 -1.66
CA ARG A 27 11.76 -19.17 -2.08
C ARG A 27 10.31 -19.67 -1.95
N ARG A 28 9.66 -19.39 -0.82
CA ARG A 28 8.26 -19.76 -0.58
C ARG A 28 7.32 -19.10 -1.58
N LEU A 29 7.51 -17.79 -1.85
CA LEU A 29 6.72 -17.07 -2.85
C LEU A 29 6.93 -17.63 -4.26
N ALA A 30 8.17 -17.96 -4.63
CA ALA A 30 8.50 -18.49 -5.96
C ALA A 30 7.83 -19.84 -6.25
N ILE A 31 7.60 -20.66 -5.23
CA ILE A 31 6.86 -21.94 -5.37
C ILE A 31 5.33 -21.80 -5.21
N GLY A 32 4.84 -20.57 -5.08
CA GLY A 32 3.41 -20.27 -5.00
C GLY A 32 2.77 -20.48 -3.61
N ASP A 33 3.57 -20.40 -2.55
CA ASP A 33 3.06 -20.45 -1.17
C ASP A 33 2.27 -19.19 -0.82
N ARG A 34 0.96 -19.25 -1.06
CA ARG A 34 0.05 -18.14 -0.78
C ARG A 34 -0.20 -17.92 0.72
N ALA A 35 0.04 -18.93 1.55
CA ALA A 35 -0.13 -18.80 2.99
C ALA A 35 0.82 -17.75 3.56
N LEU A 36 2.02 -17.62 2.99
CA LEU A 36 2.96 -16.58 3.36
C LEU A 36 2.38 -15.17 3.21
N LEU A 37 1.68 -14.90 2.09
CA LEU A 37 1.07 -13.59 1.86
C LEU A 37 -0.03 -13.29 2.89
N ALA A 38 -0.80 -14.31 3.29
CA ALA A 38 -1.81 -14.16 4.34
C ALA A 38 -1.17 -13.91 5.72
N GLU A 39 -0.06 -14.59 6.02
CA GLU A 39 0.68 -14.41 7.27
C GLU A 39 1.30 -13.02 7.39
N VAL A 40 1.78 -12.45 6.27
CA VAL A 40 2.45 -11.14 6.22
C VAL A 40 1.46 -9.98 6.04
N ALA A 41 0.32 -10.23 5.40
CA ALA A 41 -0.68 -9.22 5.07
C ALA A 41 -1.72 -8.99 6.17
N ASP A 42 -1.57 -9.58 7.36
CA ASP A 42 -2.48 -9.39 8.48
C ASP A 42 -2.51 -7.90 8.89
N PRO A 43 -3.61 -7.17 8.63
CA PRO A 43 -3.69 -5.75 8.95
C PRO A 43 -3.72 -5.47 10.45
N ASP A 44 -4.16 -6.44 11.25
CA ASP A 44 -4.27 -6.35 12.71
C ASP A 44 -3.08 -7.03 13.43
N GLY A 45 -2.18 -7.65 12.66
CA GLY A 45 -0.99 -8.30 13.18
C GLY A 45 0.06 -7.30 13.66
N GLU A 46 0.94 -7.74 14.57
CA GLU A 46 2.18 -7.05 14.91
C GLU A 46 2.91 -6.62 13.63
N PRO A 47 3.60 -5.45 13.62
CA PRO A 47 4.36 -5.01 12.45
C PRO A 47 5.27 -6.14 11.98
N GLY A 48 4.79 -6.83 10.94
CA GLY A 48 5.40 -8.06 10.45
C GLY A 48 6.78 -7.80 9.85
N MET A 49 7.57 -8.85 9.87
CA MET A 49 8.80 -8.96 9.09
C MET A 49 8.49 -8.58 7.64
N PHE A 50 9.35 -7.79 7.00
CA PHE A 50 9.21 -7.35 5.61
C PHE A 50 8.12 -6.29 5.34
N ARG A 51 7.85 -5.40 6.28
CA ARG A 51 6.96 -4.26 6.04
C ARG A 51 7.75 -3.00 5.71
N LEU A 52 7.19 -2.24 4.79
CA LEU A 52 7.61 -0.86 4.53
C LEU A 52 6.94 0.07 5.54
N ASP A 53 7.44 1.30 5.66
CA ASP A 53 6.69 2.32 6.38
C ASP A 53 5.33 2.57 5.70
N GLU A 54 4.34 3.00 6.49
CA GLU A 54 2.95 3.11 6.05
C GLU A 54 2.77 4.05 4.84
N ARG A 55 3.53 5.15 4.81
CA ARG A 55 3.50 6.10 3.70
C ARG A 55 4.01 5.46 2.41
N THR A 56 5.18 4.82 2.45
CA THR A 56 5.77 4.14 1.31
C THR A 56 4.86 3.01 0.80
N GLU A 57 4.33 2.20 1.71
CA GLU A 57 3.41 1.11 1.36
C GLU A 57 2.15 1.64 0.66
N SER A 58 1.59 2.73 1.16
CA SER A 58 0.40 3.35 0.57
C SER A 58 0.67 3.94 -0.82
N LEU A 59 1.83 4.57 -1.04
CA LEU A 59 2.25 5.06 -2.36
C LEU A 59 2.43 3.93 -3.37
N ILE A 60 3.01 2.80 -2.94
CA ILE A 60 3.14 1.60 -3.79
C ILE A 60 1.76 1.07 -4.18
N ARG A 61 0.79 1.07 -3.26
CA ARG A 61 -0.59 0.64 -3.57
C ARG A 61 -1.24 1.55 -4.61
N VAL A 62 -1.08 2.87 -4.52
CA VAL A 62 -1.55 3.81 -5.55
C VAL A 62 -0.88 3.51 -6.90
N ALA A 63 0.44 3.36 -6.92
CA ALA A 63 1.19 3.05 -8.12
C ALA A 63 0.78 1.73 -8.78
N ALA A 64 0.45 0.71 -7.98
CA ALA A 64 0.00 -0.60 -8.46
C ALA A 64 -1.36 -0.58 -9.18
N LEU A 65 -2.18 0.45 -8.95
CA LEU A 65 -3.47 0.62 -9.63
C LEU A 65 -3.32 1.10 -11.08
N VAL A 66 -2.18 1.73 -11.42
CA VAL A 66 -1.95 2.32 -12.75
C VAL A 66 -1.91 1.25 -13.86
N PRO A 67 -1.13 0.16 -13.74
CA PRO A 67 -1.04 -0.85 -14.80
C PRO A 67 -2.34 -1.62 -15.04
N ILE A 68 -3.20 -1.73 -14.04
CA ILE A 68 -4.47 -2.46 -14.14
C ILE A 68 -5.64 -1.59 -14.57
N ASP A 69 -5.40 -0.30 -14.84
CA ASP A 69 -6.45 0.69 -15.18
C ASP A 69 -7.63 0.65 -14.20
N ALA A 70 -7.31 0.72 -12.91
CA ALA A 70 -8.28 0.57 -11.84
C ALA A 70 -9.40 1.62 -11.92
N PRO A 71 -10.61 1.30 -11.43
CA PRO A 71 -11.71 2.26 -11.39
C PRO A 71 -11.44 3.41 -10.40
N GLN A 72 -12.14 4.54 -10.60
CA GLN A 72 -12.01 5.74 -9.77
C GLN A 72 -12.14 5.48 -8.27
N SER A 73 -13.04 4.58 -7.88
CA SER A 73 -13.25 4.22 -6.47
C SER A 73 -12.01 3.60 -5.82
N SER A 74 -11.24 2.80 -6.56
CA SER A 74 -9.99 2.21 -6.07
C SER A 74 -8.93 3.27 -5.85
N TYR A 75 -8.80 4.23 -6.77
CA TYR A 75 -7.89 5.37 -6.60
C TYR A 75 -8.31 6.21 -5.39
N HIS A 76 -9.59 6.49 -5.23
CA HIS A 76 -10.09 7.26 -4.08
C HIS A 76 -9.67 6.61 -2.76
N THR A 77 -9.94 5.32 -2.60
CA THR A 77 -9.58 4.58 -1.38
C THR A 77 -8.06 4.56 -1.13
N ALA A 78 -7.27 4.29 -2.18
CA ALA A 78 -5.81 4.17 -2.03
C ALA A 78 -5.14 5.54 -1.77
N VAL A 79 -5.58 6.60 -2.46
CA VAL A 79 -5.06 7.96 -2.27
C VAL A 79 -5.44 8.50 -0.90
N GLU A 80 -6.68 8.28 -0.45
CA GLU A 80 -7.11 8.66 0.89
C GLU A 80 -6.25 7.99 1.98
N ALA A 81 -5.95 6.70 1.81
CA ALA A 81 -5.06 5.98 2.72
C ALA A 81 -3.63 6.55 2.70
N ALA A 82 -3.11 6.91 1.52
CA ALA A 82 -1.79 7.51 1.37
C ALA A 82 -1.71 8.89 2.05
N ILE A 83 -2.71 9.74 1.86
CA ILE A 83 -2.78 11.06 2.52
C ILE A 83 -2.87 10.90 4.04
N ARG A 84 -3.65 9.94 4.53
CA ARG A 84 -3.77 9.64 5.96
C ARG A 84 -2.44 9.16 6.55
N ALA A 85 -1.63 8.44 5.75
CA ALA A 85 -0.27 8.02 6.10
C ALA A 85 0.79 9.15 5.95
N GLY A 86 0.37 10.37 5.61
CA GLY A 86 1.24 11.54 5.50
C GLY A 86 1.85 11.76 4.11
N ALA A 87 1.33 11.12 3.07
CA ALA A 87 1.76 11.40 1.70
C ALA A 87 1.21 12.75 1.22
N THR A 88 2.03 13.45 0.46
CA THR A 88 1.67 14.73 -0.17
C THR A 88 1.25 14.52 -1.63
N LEU A 89 0.70 15.57 -2.25
CA LEU A 89 0.41 15.56 -3.70
C LEU A 89 1.69 15.33 -4.53
N GLU A 90 2.81 15.89 -4.08
CA GLU A 90 4.11 15.70 -4.73
C GLU A 90 4.57 14.24 -4.65
N ASP A 91 4.32 13.56 -3.55
CA ASP A 91 4.64 12.13 -3.40
C ASP A 91 3.80 11.25 -4.33
N LEU A 92 2.52 11.57 -4.49
CA LEU A 92 1.62 10.89 -5.42
C LEU A 92 2.10 11.07 -6.88
N LEU A 93 2.50 12.29 -7.23
CA LEU A 93 3.09 12.59 -8.53
C LEU A 93 4.42 11.84 -8.73
N ALA A 94 5.28 11.84 -7.72
CA ALA A 94 6.55 11.12 -7.77
C ALA A 94 6.36 9.61 -7.96
N ALA A 95 5.34 9.02 -7.31
CA ALA A 95 4.97 7.62 -7.52
C ALA A 95 4.53 7.34 -8.96
N LEU A 96 3.73 8.23 -9.56
CA LEU A 96 3.34 8.14 -10.98
C LEU A 96 4.54 8.21 -11.93
N VAL A 97 5.45 9.16 -11.68
CA VAL A 97 6.67 9.30 -12.49
C VAL A 97 7.55 8.06 -12.36
N ALA A 98 7.68 7.51 -11.15
CA ALA A 98 8.50 6.32 -10.91
C ALA A 98 8.02 5.10 -11.70
N VAL A 99 6.70 4.91 -11.85
CA VAL A 99 6.16 3.76 -12.59
C VAL A 99 6.05 3.99 -14.09
N ALA A 100 6.21 5.22 -14.58
CA ALA A 100 6.03 5.57 -15.99
C ALA A 100 6.90 4.74 -16.94
N GLY A 101 8.14 4.48 -16.55
CA GLY A 101 9.07 3.65 -17.34
C GLY A 101 8.63 2.18 -17.47
N SER A 102 7.85 1.68 -16.52
CA SER A 102 7.39 0.28 -16.51
C SER A 102 6.02 0.09 -17.15
N VAL A 103 5.11 1.06 -16.98
CA VAL A 103 3.71 0.93 -17.42
C VAL A 103 3.39 1.68 -18.71
N GLY A 104 4.27 2.59 -19.12
CA GLY A 104 4.11 3.43 -20.32
C GLY A 104 3.29 4.70 -20.08
N SER A 105 3.62 5.73 -20.82
CA SER A 105 3.01 7.07 -20.70
C SER A 105 1.48 7.09 -20.83
N PRO A 106 0.83 6.34 -21.75
CA PRO A 106 -0.62 6.41 -21.89
C PRO A 106 -1.39 6.03 -20.61
N ARG A 107 -0.90 5.03 -19.84
CA ARG A 107 -1.51 4.62 -18.59
C ARG A 107 -1.33 5.65 -17.49
N VAL A 108 -0.15 6.27 -17.44
CA VAL A 108 0.16 7.34 -16.48
C VAL A 108 -0.72 8.56 -16.74
N VAL A 109 -0.84 8.97 -18.01
CA VAL A 109 -1.70 10.10 -18.42
C VAL A 109 -3.17 9.83 -18.08
N SER A 110 -3.65 8.60 -18.27
CA SER A 110 -5.02 8.21 -17.88
C SER A 110 -5.24 8.19 -16.38
N ALA A 111 -4.24 7.79 -15.59
CA ALA A 111 -4.34 7.69 -14.14
C ALA A 111 -4.20 9.05 -13.44
N ALA A 112 -3.42 9.97 -13.99
CA ALA A 112 -3.10 11.25 -13.36
C ALA A 112 -4.33 12.06 -12.92
N PRO A 113 -5.35 12.33 -13.76
CA PRO A 113 -6.53 13.07 -13.34
C PRO A 113 -7.34 12.33 -12.27
N ARG A 114 -7.37 10.99 -12.30
CA ARG A 114 -8.07 10.17 -11.32
C ARG A 114 -7.43 10.27 -9.93
N ILE A 115 -6.10 10.29 -9.88
CA ILE A 115 -5.33 10.44 -8.64
C ILE A 115 -5.45 11.88 -8.13
N ALA A 116 -5.33 12.88 -9.01
CA ALA A 116 -5.48 14.27 -8.65
C ALA A 116 -6.85 14.56 -8.03
N LEU A 117 -7.92 14.07 -8.68
CA LEU A 117 -9.29 14.21 -8.18
C LEU A 117 -9.46 13.51 -6.81
N ALA A 118 -8.90 12.33 -6.65
CA ALA A 118 -8.93 11.61 -5.37
C ALA A 118 -8.17 12.34 -4.25
N ALA A 119 -7.14 13.11 -4.61
CA ALA A 119 -6.40 13.96 -3.69
C ALA A 119 -7.08 15.32 -3.42
N GLY A 120 -8.24 15.57 -4.02
CA GLY A 120 -8.99 16.83 -3.87
C GLY A 120 -8.55 17.94 -4.82
N TYR A 121 -7.76 17.61 -5.86
CA TYR A 121 -7.34 18.56 -6.88
C TYR A 121 -8.10 18.30 -8.18
N ASP A 122 -8.96 19.26 -8.54
CA ASP A 122 -9.73 19.19 -9.78
C ASP A 122 -8.90 19.77 -10.94
N VAL A 123 -8.39 18.87 -11.78
CA VAL A 123 -7.55 19.24 -12.94
C VAL A 123 -8.37 20.00 -13.99
N ASP A 124 -9.63 19.63 -14.19
CA ASP A 124 -10.49 20.25 -15.20
C ASP A 124 -10.79 21.70 -14.82
N ALA A 125 -11.13 21.97 -13.56
CA ALA A 125 -11.31 23.33 -13.05
C ALA A 125 -10.01 24.17 -13.16
N ALA A 126 -8.86 23.57 -12.87
CA ALA A 126 -7.56 24.25 -13.00
C ALA A 126 -7.21 24.59 -14.45
N LEU A 127 -7.61 23.76 -15.41
CA LEU A 127 -7.41 24.02 -16.85
C LEU A 127 -8.31 25.15 -17.35
N GLU A 128 -9.56 25.22 -16.88
CA GLU A 128 -10.48 26.32 -17.24
C GLU A 128 -9.97 27.68 -16.73
N GLU A 129 -9.37 27.72 -15.55
CA GLU A 129 -8.77 28.95 -15.00
C GLU A 129 -7.51 29.40 -15.77
N THR A 130 -6.83 28.46 -16.46
CA THR A 130 -5.58 28.76 -17.19
C THR A 130 -5.84 29.22 -18.61
N GLU A 131 -7.04 29.07 -19.16
CA GLU A 131 -7.41 29.62 -20.46
C GLU A 131 -7.49 31.17 -20.36
N PRO A 132 -6.48 31.93 -20.88
CA PRO A 132 -6.62 33.37 -20.93
C PRO A 132 -7.71 33.71 -21.93
N GLY A 133 -8.83 34.21 -21.44
CA GLY A 133 -10.03 34.66 -22.10
C GLY A 133 -9.99 34.67 -23.62
N GLY A 134 -10.61 33.65 -24.23
CA GLY A 134 -10.94 33.68 -25.64
C GLY A 134 -11.85 34.87 -25.94
N ARG A 135 -11.35 35.76 -26.73
CA ARG A 135 -12.18 36.78 -27.43
C ARG A 135 -12.74 36.17 -28.70
#